data_628cd5f8f7581eea710d26bf6a959471
#
_entry.id   628cd5f8f7581eea710d26bf6a959471
#
_cell.length_a   1.000
_cell.length_b   1.000
_cell.length_c   1.000
_cell.angle_alpha   90.00
_cell.angle_beta   90.00
_cell.angle_gamma   90.00
#
_symmetry.space_group_name_H-M   'P 1'
#
loop_
_entity.id
_entity.type
_entity.pdbx_description
1 polymer ?
#
loop_
_entity_poly.entity_id
_entity_poly.type
_entity_poly.pdbx_seq_one_letter_code
_entity_poly.pdbx_strand_id
1 'polypeptide(L)'
;VSFYSCHLDYRHYQCYMPRGYNGTTWKKMDKPITDEEEVLKANRQSFRDETIRAFIQEVQSDIQQGRPIIMGGDFNEPSHLDWQADTKDLWDHNGAVIHWDCSMMLSKAGFKDAYREKYPNTVRYPGFTFPAGNKLAEEAKLEKLAWAPEADERDRIDFIYYYPLESML
;
A
#
# COMPACT_ATOMS: atom_id res chain seq x y z
N VAL A 1 -16.62 -16.27 -10.64
CA VAL A 1 -15.73 -15.20 -10.17
C VAL A 1 -15.85 -15.14 -8.66
N SER A 2 -14.72 -15.11 -7.95
CA SER A 2 -14.69 -14.88 -6.50
C SER A 2 -14.21 -13.45 -6.23
N PHE A 3 -15.00 -12.71 -5.44
CA PHE A 3 -14.68 -11.34 -5.03
C PHE A 3 -14.36 -11.32 -3.54
N TYR A 4 -13.22 -10.70 -3.21
CA TYR A 4 -12.77 -10.51 -1.85
C TYR A 4 -12.65 -9.01 -1.56
N SER A 5 -13.24 -8.58 -0.46
CA SER A 5 -13.09 -7.22 0.05
C SER A 5 -12.22 -7.25 1.30
N CYS A 6 -11.29 -6.32 1.41
CA CYS A 6 -10.41 -6.22 2.56
C CYS A 6 -10.36 -4.80 3.13
N HIS A 7 -10.06 -4.72 4.41
CA HIS A 7 -9.59 -3.52 5.09
C HIS A 7 -8.55 -4.00 6.10
N LEU A 8 -7.27 -3.85 5.76
CA LEU A 8 -6.19 -4.38 6.56
C LEU A 8 -5.88 -3.49 7.78
N ASP A 9 -5.07 -4.00 8.68
CA ASP A 9 -4.73 -3.31 9.93
C ASP A 9 -4.06 -1.96 9.66
N TYR A 10 -4.63 -0.87 10.18
CA TYR A 10 -4.11 0.50 10.03
C TYR A 10 -2.93 0.81 10.97
N ARG A 11 -2.72 -0.01 12.00
CA ARG A 11 -1.65 0.20 12.99
C ARG A 11 -0.29 -0.06 12.37
N HIS A 12 0.74 0.56 12.95
CA HIS A 12 2.12 0.42 12.46
C HIS A 12 2.25 0.80 10.98
N TYR A 13 1.70 1.97 10.60
CA TYR A 13 1.74 2.52 9.24
C TYR A 13 3.11 3.15 8.95
N GLN A 14 4.12 2.29 8.72
CA GLN A 14 5.52 2.72 8.76
C GLN A 14 6.04 3.36 7.47
N CYS A 15 5.24 3.55 6.46
CA CYS A 15 5.59 4.42 5.34
C CYS A 15 5.77 5.89 5.77
N TYR A 16 5.44 6.21 7.01
CA TYR A 16 5.75 7.50 7.62
C TYR A 16 7.20 7.63 8.12
N MET A 17 7.91 6.52 8.38
CA MET A 17 9.29 6.57 8.87
C MET A 17 10.24 7.30 7.90
N PRO A 18 10.20 7.04 6.58
CA PRO A 18 10.98 7.83 5.62
C PRO A 18 10.58 9.32 5.58
N ARG A 19 9.37 9.65 5.97
CA ARG A 19 8.84 11.03 6.06
C ARG A 19 9.13 11.72 7.37
N GLY A 20 9.87 11.07 8.28
CA GLY A 20 10.24 11.62 9.59
C GLY A 20 9.14 11.55 10.64
N TYR A 21 8.18 10.63 10.49
CA TYR A 21 7.12 10.37 11.46
C TYR A 21 7.07 8.90 11.87
N ASN A 22 6.68 8.65 13.10
CA ASN A 22 6.48 7.29 13.59
C ASN A 22 5.06 6.82 13.27
N GLY A 23 4.92 5.79 12.43
CA GLY A 23 3.63 5.27 11.98
C GLY A 23 2.83 4.48 13.05
N THR A 24 3.31 4.43 14.28
CA THR A 24 2.60 3.83 15.42
C THR A 24 2.08 4.90 16.38
N THR A 25 2.93 5.89 16.69
CA THR A 25 2.60 6.94 17.65
C THR A 25 2.13 8.24 16.99
N TRP A 26 2.29 8.34 15.67
CA TRP A 26 1.98 9.51 14.84
C TRP A 26 2.79 10.77 15.20
N LYS A 27 3.89 10.58 15.91
CA LYS A 27 4.75 11.69 16.34
C LYS A 27 5.87 11.92 15.35
N LYS A 28 6.23 13.19 15.15
CA LYS A 28 7.42 13.57 14.42
C LYS A 28 8.66 12.99 15.11
N MET A 29 9.59 12.49 14.31
CA MET A 29 10.88 11.95 14.76
C MET A 29 11.99 12.98 14.55
N ASP A 30 13.14 12.79 15.19
CA ASP A 30 14.29 13.68 15.04
C ASP A 30 14.87 13.65 13.62
N LYS A 31 14.78 12.51 12.96
CA LYS A 31 15.22 12.33 11.57
C LYS A 31 14.40 11.24 10.86
N PRO A 32 14.28 11.31 9.53
CA PRO A 32 13.73 10.23 8.73
C PRO A 32 14.53 8.93 8.90
N ILE A 33 13.85 7.80 8.81
CA ILE A 33 14.44 6.46 8.73
C ILE A 33 14.10 5.90 7.36
N THR A 34 15.12 5.68 6.52
CA THR A 34 14.98 5.27 5.13
C THR A 34 15.57 3.89 4.84
N ASP A 35 16.13 3.25 5.86
CA ASP A 35 16.62 1.88 5.76
C ASP A 35 15.45 0.92 5.60
N GLU A 36 15.43 0.17 4.51
CA GLU A 36 14.33 -0.72 4.15
C GLU A 36 14.08 -1.80 5.21
N GLU A 37 15.16 -2.40 5.73
CA GLU A 37 15.02 -3.49 6.69
C GLU A 37 14.42 -2.98 8.00
N GLU A 38 14.85 -1.81 8.46
CA GLU A 38 14.34 -1.17 9.67
C GLU A 38 12.86 -0.81 9.51
N VAL A 39 12.48 -0.21 8.38
CA VAL A 39 11.10 0.16 8.07
C VAL A 39 10.21 -1.07 8.01
N LEU A 40 10.59 -2.10 7.25
CA LEU A 40 9.79 -3.33 7.10
C LEU A 40 9.69 -4.09 8.42
N LYS A 41 10.74 -4.16 9.22
CA LYS A 41 10.70 -4.77 10.55
C LYS A 41 9.67 -4.10 11.47
N ALA A 42 9.61 -2.77 11.46
CA ALA A 42 8.61 -2.03 12.23
C ALA A 42 7.19 -2.20 11.64
N ASN A 43 7.06 -2.27 10.32
CA ASN A 43 5.80 -2.43 9.60
C ASN A 43 5.16 -3.81 9.87
N ARG A 44 5.97 -4.87 10.01
CA ARG A 44 5.56 -6.24 10.34
C ARG A 44 5.03 -6.43 11.75
N GLN A 45 4.96 -5.38 12.55
CA GLN A 45 4.26 -5.42 13.84
C GLN A 45 2.72 -5.33 13.70
N SER A 46 2.23 -5.04 12.51
CA SER A 46 0.82 -5.17 12.14
C SER A 46 0.50 -6.62 11.76
N PHE A 47 -0.79 -6.91 11.54
CA PHE A 47 -1.26 -8.21 11.04
C PHE A 47 -1.53 -8.23 9.52
N ARG A 48 -0.99 -7.26 8.77
CA ARG A 48 -1.26 -7.15 7.33
C ARG A 48 -0.71 -8.32 6.53
N ASP A 49 0.54 -8.65 6.75
CA ASP A 49 1.23 -9.70 6.02
C ASP A 49 0.71 -11.11 6.38
N GLU A 50 0.32 -11.37 7.65
CA GLU A 50 -0.38 -12.59 8.03
C GLU A 50 -1.74 -12.72 7.32
N THR A 51 -2.47 -11.60 7.23
CA THR A 51 -3.78 -11.58 6.55
C THR A 51 -3.64 -11.88 5.05
N ILE A 52 -2.66 -11.29 4.38
CA ILE A 52 -2.39 -11.57 2.96
C ILE A 52 -1.92 -13.00 2.76
N ARG A 53 -1.10 -13.54 3.66
CA ARG A 53 -0.66 -14.94 3.63
C ARG A 53 -1.85 -15.90 3.74
N ALA A 54 -2.76 -15.63 4.68
CA ALA A 54 -3.99 -16.40 4.85
C ALA A 54 -4.89 -16.32 3.59
N PHE A 55 -5.06 -15.12 3.04
CA PHE A 55 -5.81 -14.91 1.79
C PHE A 55 -5.23 -15.75 0.64
N ILE A 56 -3.91 -15.70 0.41
CA ILE A 56 -3.24 -16.47 -0.64
C ILE A 56 -3.48 -17.98 -0.47
N GLN A 57 -3.53 -18.47 0.76
CA GLN A 57 -3.84 -19.89 1.04
C GLN A 57 -5.32 -20.20 0.76
N GLU A 58 -6.22 -19.35 1.20
CA GLU A 58 -7.68 -19.53 1.03
C GLU A 58 -8.08 -19.64 -0.44
N VAL A 59 -7.52 -18.80 -1.30
CA VAL A 59 -7.91 -18.73 -2.71
C VAL A 59 -7.36 -19.88 -3.58
N GLN A 60 -6.48 -20.74 -3.04
CA GLN A 60 -5.89 -21.82 -3.83
C GLN A 60 -6.93 -22.77 -4.42
N SER A 61 -8.00 -23.07 -3.69
CA SER A 61 -9.07 -23.92 -4.18
C SER A 61 -9.83 -23.27 -5.35
N ASP A 62 -10.02 -21.95 -5.31
CA ASP A 62 -10.69 -21.21 -6.38
C ASP A 62 -9.79 -21.15 -7.64
N ILE A 63 -8.49 -20.95 -7.46
CA ILE A 63 -7.51 -20.99 -8.56
C ILE A 63 -7.53 -22.37 -9.25
N GLN A 64 -7.49 -23.44 -8.47
CA GLN A 64 -7.52 -24.83 -8.99
C GLN A 64 -8.82 -25.13 -9.73
N GLN A 65 -9.92 -24.51 -9.35
CA GLN A 65 -11.22 -24.64 -10.03
C GLN A 65 -11.37 -23.70 -11.24
N GLY A 66 -10.31 -22.97 -11.60
CA GLY A 66 -10.33 -22.01 -12.70
C GLY A 66 -11.29 -20.81 -12.46
N ARG A 67 -11.52 -20.43 -11.22
CA ARG A 67 -12.33 -19.25 -10.90
C ARG A 67 -11.51 -17.98 -10.97
N PRO A 68 -11.94 -16.96 -11.72
CA PRO A 68 -11.32 -15.64 -11.63
C PRO A 68 -11.43 -15.09 -10.22
N ILE A 69 -10.34 -14.50 -9.71
CA ILE A 69 -10.30 -13.90 -8.38
C ILE A 69 -10.04 -12.41 -8.52
N ILE A 70 -10.82 -11.63 -7.81
CA ILE A 70 -10.64 -10.19 -7.67
C ILE A 70 -10.64 -9.87 -6.18
N MET A 71 -9.62 -9.15 -5.71
CA MET A 71 -9.51 -8.65 -4.36
C MET A 71 -9.38 -7.13 -4.39
N GLY A 72 -10.16 -6.43 -3.58
CA GLY A 72 -10.04 -4.98 -3.50
C GLY A 72 -10.32 -4.44 -2.11
N GLY A 73 -9.75 -3.28 -1.81
CA GLY A 73 -9.95 -2.56 -0.56
C GLY A 73 -8.73 -1.78 -0.10
N ASP A 74 -8.81 -1.30 1.15
CA ASP A 74 -7.76 -0.58 1.83
C ASP A 74 -6.76 -1.56 2.46
N PHE A 75 -5.51 -1.47 2.02
CA PHE A 75 -4.42 -2.31 2.52
C PHE A 75 -3.68 -1.68 3.69
N ASN A 76 -3.90 -0.39 3.94
CA ASN A 76 -3.12 0.36 4.94
C ASN A 76 -1.59 0.15 4.83
N GLU A 77 -1.13 -0.11 3.60
CA GLU A 77 0.26 -0.29 3.24
C GLU A 77 0.42 0.07 1.75
N PRO A 78 1.46 0.83 1.36
CA PRO A 78 1.72 1.13 -0.04
C PRO A 78 2.13 -0.10 -0.86
N SER A 79 2.26 0.06 -2.17
CA SER A 79 2.78 -0.99 -3.05
C SER A 79 4.29 -0.84 -3.26
N HIS A 80 5.00 -1.99 -3.33
CA HIS A 80 6.39 -2.01 -3.79
C HIS A 80 6.56 -1.44 -5.21
N LEU A 81 5.49 -1.44 -6.02
CA LEU A 81 5.50 -0.83 -7.36
C LEU A 81 5.48 0.70 -7.33
N ASP A 82 5.15 1.30 -6.18
CA ASP A 82 5.03 2.74 -6.01
C ASP A 82 6.24 3.35 -5.29
N TRP A 83 7.03 2.54 -4.61
CA TRP A 83 8.22 2.95 -3.83
C TRP A 83 9.52 2.45 -4.46
N GLN A 84 9.76 2.86 -5.71
CA GLN A 84 10.90 2.42 -6.52
C GLN A 84 11.95 3.54 -6.72
N ALA A 85 12.99 3.24 -7.47
CA ALA A 85 14.09 4.15 -7.73
C ALA A 85 13.67 5.46 -8.43
N ASP A 86 12.60 5.44 -9.22
CA ASP A 86 12.05 6.61 -9.92
C ASP A 86 11.19 7.51 -9.03
N THR A 87 10.72 7.00 -7.89
CA THR A 87 9.89 7.73 -6.94
C THR A 87 10.60 8.04 -5.62
N LYS A 88 11.81 7.51 -5.40
CA LYS A 88 12.53 7.60 -4.11
C LYS A 88 12.76 9.03 -3.60
N ASP A 89 12.86 10.01 -4.50
CA ASP A 89 13.10 11.41 -4.16
C ASP A 89 11.82 12.28 -4.31
N LEU A 90 10.66 11.64 -4.47
CA LEU A 90 9.34 12.28 -4.56
C LEU A 90 8.53 12.00 -3.28
N TRP A 91 7.54 12.85 -3.03
CA TRP A 91 6.53 12.66 -1.96
C TRP A 91 7.14 12.35 -0.59
N ASP A 92 8.26 12.99 -0.31
CA ASP A 92 9.04 12.82 0.93
C ASP A 92 9.43 11.37 1.24
N HIS A 93 9.66 10.55 0.21
CA HIS A 93 10.27 9.23 0.39
C HIS A 93 11.73 9.31 0.86
N ASN A 94 12.39 10.48 0.70
CA ASN A 94 13.74 10.78 1.20
C ASN A 94 14.80 9.75 0.81
N GLY A 95 14.75 9.28 -0.44
CA GLY A 95 15.69 8.30 -0.99
C GLY A 95 15.31 6.84 -0.72
N ALA A 96 14.23 6.57 0.01
CA ALA A 96 13.80 5.21 0.33
C ALA A 96 13.24 4.47 -0.90
N VAL A 97 13.67 3.23 -1.07
CA VAL A 97 13.07 2.23 -1.97
C VAL A 97 12.64 1.07 -1.08
N ILE A 98 11.36 0.76 -1.04
CA ILE A 98 10.80 -0.21 -0.10
C ILE A 98 9.99 -1.28 -0.84
N HIS A 99 10.33 -2.53 -0.62
CA HIS A 99 9.61 -3.68 -1.16
C HIS A 99 8.51 -4.15 -0.18
N TRP A 100 7.44 -3.36 -0.08
CA TRP A 100 6.33 -3.59 0.84
C TRP A 100 5.77 -5.00 0.77
N ASP A 101 5.62 -5.64 1.94
CA ASP A 101 5.39 -7.09 2.06
C ASP A 101 4.08 -7.55 1.42
N CYS A 102 2.97 -6.87 1.65
CA CYS A 102 1.66 -7.29 1.13
C CYS A 102 1.63 -7.36 -0.39
N SER A 103 2.08 -6.30 -1.04
CA SER A 103 2.14 -6.22 -2.49
C SER A 103 3.17 -7.17 -3.10
N MET A 104 4.31 -7.38 -2.43
CA MET A 104 5.31 -8.37 -2.83
C MET A 104 4.79 -9.80 -2.75
N MET A 105 4.07 -10.15 -1.68
CA MET A 105 3.47 -11.47 -1.52
C MET A 105 2.43 -11.76 -2.60
N LEU A 106 1.54 -10.79 -2.86
CA LEU A 106 0.52 -10.93 -3.91
C LEU A 106 1.16 -11.08 -5.30
N SER A 107 2.16 -10.26 -5.62
CA SER A 107 2.90 -10.36 -6.89
C SER A 107 3.57 -11.74 -7.04
N LYS A 108 4.26 -12.23 -6.00
CA LYS A 108 4.89 -13.56 -5.99
C LYS A 108 3.87 -14.70 -6.12
N ALA A 109 2.66 -14.51 -5.62
CA ALA A 109 1.56 -15.47 -5.75
C ALA A 109 0.86 -15.41 -7.13
N GLY A 110 1.29 -14.52 -8.04
CA GLY A 110 0.75 -14.38 -9.39
C GLY A 110 -0.38 -13.37 -9.54
N PHE A 111 -0.74 -12.65 -8.49
CA PHE A 111 -1.71 -11.56 -8.58
C PHE A 111 -1.13 -10.34 -9.30
N LYS A 112 -2.00 -9.65 -10.01
CA LYS A 112 -1.69 -8.42 -10.76
C LYS A 112 -2.38 -7.23 -10.10
N ASP A 113 -1.65 -6.13 -9.97
CA ASP A 113 -2.19 -4.83 -9.60
C ASP A 113 -2.86 -4.19 -10.84
N ALA A 114 -4.18 -4.13 -10.85
CA ALA A 114 -4.95 -3.66 -11.99
C ALA A 114 -4.63 -2.22 -12.38
N TYR A 115 -4.36 -1.36 -11.41
CA TYR A 115 -4.00 0.03 -11.69
C TYR A 115 -2.62 0.13 -12.33
N ARG A 116 -1.61 -0.55 -11.80
CA ARG A 116 -0.24 -0.52 -12.33
C ARG A 116 -0.11 -1.20 -13.68
N GLU A 117 -0.91 -2.22 -13.97
CA GLU A 117 -0.98 -2.76 -15.33
C GLU A 117 -1.49 -1.74 -16.35
N LYS A 118 -2.49 -0.95 -15.98
CA LYS A 118 -3.03 0.10 -16.84
C LYS A 118 -2.14 1.34 -16.88
N TYR A 119 -1.52 1.70 -15.77
CA TYR A 119 -0.74 2.92 -15.58
C TYR A 119 0.64 2.60 -15.00
N PRO A 120 1.57 2.04 -15.80
CA PRO A 120 2.86 1.58 -15.29
C PRO A 120 3.82 2.70 -14.89
N ASN A 121 3.63 3.93 -15.39
CA ASN A 121 4.45 5.07 -15.02
C ASN A 121 3.96 5.68 -13.71
N THR A 122 4.64 5.39 -12.62
CA THR A 122 4.32 5.81 -11.26
C THR A 122 4.38 7.32 -11.06
N VAL A 123 5.37 7.98 -11.67
CA VAL A 123 5.55 9.44 -11.56
C VAL A 123 4.41 10.18 -12.24
N ARG A 124 4.01 9.73 -13.43
CA ARG A 124 2.91 10.38 -14.19
C ARG A 124 1.53 10.04 -13.63
N TYR A 125 1.38 8.84 -13.08
CA TYR A 125 0.11 8.30 -12.59
C TYR A 125 0.28 7.73 -11.18
N PRO A 126 0.54 8.56 -10.16
CA PRO A 126 0.76 8.08 -8.80
C PRO A 126 -0.45 7.33 -8.24
N GLY A 127 -1.66 7.76 -8.56
CA GLY A 127 -2.90 7.08 -8.15
C GLY A 127 -3.19 7.17 -6.67
N PHE A 128 -2.78 8.24 -6.02
CA PHE A 128 -3.00 8.42 -4.58
C PHE A 128 -4.45 8.23 -4.17
N THR A 129 -4.64 7.49 -3.09
CA THR A 129 -5.94 7.24 -2.48
C THR A 129 -5.99 7.76 -1.05
N PHE A 130 -4.85 7.97 -0.41
CA PHE A 130 -4.73 8.49 0.94
C PHE A 130 -3.66 9.59 1.02
N PRO A 131 -3.91 10.68 1.79
CA PRO A 131 -5.23 11.09 2.28
C PRO A 131 -6.12 11.51 1.12
N ALA A 132 -7.39 11.18 1.21
CA ALA A 132 -8.35 11.63 0.22
C ALA A 132 -8.61 13.13 0.40
N GLY A 133 -8.34 13.92 -0.64
CA GLY A 133 -8.71 15.34 -0.67
C GLY A 133 -10.22 15.49 -0.53
N ASN A 134 -10.68 16.03 0.57
CA ASN A 134 -12.10 16.23 0.83
C ASN A 134 -12.41 17.73 1.02
N LYS A 135 -12.92 18.37 -0.03
CA LYS A 135 -13.31 19.78 0.00
C LYS A 135 -14.30 20.11 1.12
N LEU A 136 -15.22 19.19 1.43
CA LEU A 136 -16.18 19.40 2.52
C LEU A 136 -15.50 19.41 3.89
N ALA A 137 -14.43 18.65 4.07
CA ALA A 137 -13.65 18.68 5.30
C ALA A 137 -12.85 19.99 5.42
N GLU A 138 -12.29 20.50 4.31
CA GLU A 138 -11.63 21.81 4.27
C GLU A 138 -12.61 22.93 4.60
N GLU A 139 -13.80 22.95 3.99
CA GLU A 139 -14.86 23.92 4.26
C GLU A 139 -15.37 23.84 5.71
N ALA A 140 -15.47 22.63 6.27
CA ALA A 140 -15.90 22.43 7.66
C ALA A 140 -14.80 22.70 8.70
N LYS A 141 -13.59 23.12 8.26
CA LYS A 141 -12.42 23.35 9.14
C LYS A 141 -12.12 22.15 10.06
N LEU A 142 -12.31 20.94 9.57
CA LEU A 142 -11.95 19.74 10.29
C LEU A 142 -10.43 19.60 10.28
N GLU A 143 -9.83 19.99 11.37
CA GLU A 143 -8.41 20.31 11.52
C GLU A 143 -7.47 19.13 11.35
N LYS A 144 -7.75 17.98 10.97
CA LYS A 144 -6.72 16.93 10.77
C LYS A 144 -7.24 15.73 9.99
N LEU A 145 -7.10 15.83 8.70
CA LEU A 145 -6.97 14.62 7.85
C LEU A 145 -5.51 14.23 7.61
N ALA A 146 -4.56 15.01 8.17
CA ALA A 146 -3.12 14.76 8.03
C ALA A 146 -2.54 14.22 9.32
N TRP A 147 -1.89 13.06 9.25
CA TRP A 147 -1.16 12.45 10.36
C TRP A 147 0.32 12.84 10.37
N ALA A 148 0.84 13.27 9.20
CA ALA A 148 2.18 13.81 9.01
C ALA A 148 2.11 15.23 8.41
N PRO A 149 1.64 16.25 9.16
CA PRO A 149 1.21 17.55 8.62
C PRO A 149 2.33 18.39 7.98
N GLU A 150 3.58 18.06 8.22
CA GLU A 150 4.75 18.75 7.63
C GLU A 150 5.40 17.94 6.51
N ALA A 151 4.81 16.82 6.11
CA ALA A 151 5.32 15.96 5.05
C ALA A 151 4.28 15.76 3.95
N ASP A 152 4.75 15.38 2.76
CA ASP A 152 3.87 14.86 1.71
C ASP A 152 3.53 13.40 2.04
N GLU A 153 2.39 13.19 2.69
CA GLU A 153 1.96 11.89 3.18
C GLU A 153 1.14 11.07 2.18
N ARG A 154 1.05 11.56 0.92
CA ARG A 154 0.23 10.90 -0.11
C ARG A 154 0.78 9.53 -0.48
N ASP A 155 -0.09 8.53 -0.40
CA ASP A 155 0.15 7.17 -0.85
C ASP A 155 -1.06 6.58 -1.56
N ARG A 156 -0.83 5.56 -2.38
CA ARG A 156 -1.85 4.67 -2.87
C ARG A 156 -1.87 3.44 -1.96
N ILE A 157 -2.94 3.27 -1.19
CA ILE A 157 -3.14 2.18 -0.24
C ILE A 157 -4.42 1.39 -0.49
N ASP A 158 -5.26 1.87 -1.41
CA ASP A 158 -6.44 1.15 -1.89
C ASP A 158 -6.12 0.51 -3.24
N PHE A 159 -6.37 -0.77 -3.35
CA PHE A 159 -5.99 -1.57 -4.52
C PHE A 159 -7.15 -2.39 -5.06
N ILE A 160 -7.00 -2.75 -6.34
CA ILE A 160 -7.70 -3.85 -6.98
C ILE A 160 -6.63 -4.80 -7.51
N TYR A 161 -6.55 -5.98 -6.92
CA TYR A 161 -5.73 -7.08 -7.42
C TYR A 161 -6.62 -8.12 -8.09
N TYR A 162 -6.10 -8.77 -9.13
CA TYR A 162 -6.77 -9.89 -9.75
C TYR A 162 -5.77 -11.03 -10.04
N TYR A 163 -6.27 -12.25 -10.05
CA TYR A 163 -5.49 -13.41 -10.49
C TYR A 163 -5.87 -13.71 -11.95
N PRO A 164 -4.91 -13.60 -12.92
CA PRO A 164 -5.20 -13.84 -14.32
C PRO A 164 -5.41 -15.34 -14.54
N LEU A 165 -6.48 -15.71 -15.24
CA LEU A 165 -6.64 -17.05 -15.76
C LEU A 165 -5.94 -17.17 -17.12
N GLU A 166 -5.38 -18.34 -17.43
CA GLU A 166 -4.75 -18.60 -18.74
C GLU A 166 -5.67 -18.32 -19.93
N SER A 167 -6.99 -18.45 -19.73
CA SER A 167 -8.02 -18.14 -20.75
C SER A 167 -8.30 -16.63 -20.92
N MET A 168 -7.69 -15.76 -20.12
CA MET A 168 -7.85 -14.28 -20.21
C MET A 168 -6.65 -13.60 -20.88
N LEU A 169 -5.61 -14.36 -21.20
CA LEU A 169 -4.42 -13.93 -21.94
C LEU A 169 -4.58 -14.31 -23.42
#